data_3d2229705b8464670f77527ea72b6b52
#
_entry.id   3d2229705b8464670f77527ea72b6b52
#
_cell.length_a   1.000
_cell.length_b   1.000
_cell.length_c   1.000
_cell.angle_alpha   90.00
_cell.angle_beta   90.00
_cell.angle_gamma   90.00
#
_symmetry.space_group_name_H-M   'P 1'
#
loop_
_entity.id
_entity.type
_entity.pdbx_description
1 polymer ?
#
loop_
_entity_poly.entity_id
_entity_poly.type
_entity_poly.pdbx_seq_one_letter_code
_entity_poly.pdbx_strand_id
1 'polypeptide(L)'
;MREYGDEAYVDILRKYDGRTFGFASRNFYVAFLAAKHVDQNVEKYFPNLVVDDPVDYATLELDSYISLEDLSDALDVSEKRLAEYNLALQATIVTGNKHVPAGFEIRVPRTSLAEPIEQLLAAVPASHWQSEQLPDMFHTVRRGDTLSQISEVYKTRVSTLVALNGLRNSHSIRAGQKLRLPAAGPAPEVIAQADQEQVVASAPVE
;
A
#
# COMPACT_ATOMS: atom_id res chain seq x y z
N MET A 1 24.75 2.19 18.93
CA MET A 1 24.64 1.91 20.39
C MET A 1 25.68 0.92 20.89
N ARG A 2 26.05 -0.11 20.14
CA ARG A 2 27.11 -1.06 20.58
C ARG A 2 28.50 -0.43 20.76
N GLU A 3 28.79 0.68 20.12
CA GLU A 3 30.11 1.35 20.09
C GLU A 3 30.28 2.37 21.24
N TYR A 4 29.19 2.97 21.72
CA TYR A 4 29.24 4.04 22.73
C TYR A 4 28.50 3.69 24.04
N GLY A 5 27.91 2.52 24.16
CA GLY A 5 27.22 2.08 25.37
C GLY A 5 26.09 3.02 25.81
N ASP A 6 26.10 3.40 27.09
CA ASP A 6 25.10 4.26 27.72
C ASP A 6 25.47 5.76 27.69
N GLU A 7 26.37 6.18 26.78
CA GLU A 7 26.74 7.59 26.65
C GLU A 7 25.54 8.47 26.32
N ALA A 8 25.53 9.67 26.87
CA ALA A 8 24.48 10.64 26.60
C ALA A 8 24.45 11.00 25.12
N TYR A 9 23.23 11.22 24.59
CA TYR A 9 23.00 11.56 23.18
C TYR A 9 23.91 12.70 22.67
N VAL A 10 24.17 13.72 23.51
CA VAL A 10 25.01 14.86 23.16
C VAL A 10 26.47 14.42 22.91
N ASP A 11 26.97 13.44 23.67
CA ASP A 11 28.31 12.91 23.49
C ASP A 11 28.44 12.07 22.23
N ILE A 12 27.38 11.31 21.91
CA ILE A 12 27.28 10.59 20.64
C ILE A 12 27.29 11.57 19.45
N LEU A 13 26.52 12.66 19.53
CA LEU A 13 26.49 13.70 18.48
C LEU A 13 27.86 14.33 18.23
N ARG A 14 28.66 14.53 19.28
CA ARG A 14 29.98 15.16 19.20
C ARG A 14 31.06 14.22 18.68
N LYS A 15 31.00 12.94 19.05
CA LYS A 15 32.07 11.97 18.84
C LYS A 15 31.85 11.06 17.62
N TYR A 16 30.56 10.77 17.29
CA TYR A 16 30.25 9.83 16.23
C TYR A 16 30.25 10.49 14.85
N ASP A 17 31.13 10.01 13.97
CA ASP A 17 31.26 10.45 12.57
C ASP A 17 31.04 9.31 11.57
N GLY A 18 29.99 8.53 11.79
CA GLY A 18 29.60 7.43 10.92
C GLY A 18 29.14 7.93 9.56
N ARG A 19 29.51 7.21 8.48
CA ARG A 19 29.27 7.55 7.08
C ARG A 19 27.79 7.86 6.75
N THR A 20 26.84 7.29 7.48
CA THR A 20 25.38 7.49 7.31
C THR A 20 24.78 8.48 8.31
N PHE A 21 25.59 9.00 9.26
CA PHE A 21 25.14 9.90 10.31
C PHE A 21 25.36 11.35 9.90
N GLY A 22 24.64 11.78 8.86
CA GLY A 22 24.73 13.14 8.31
C GLY A 22 23.90 14.17 9.07
N PHE A 23 23.73 15.34 8.47
CA PHE A 23 22.99 16.48 9.04
C PHE A 23 21.59 16.11 9.53
N ALA A 24 20.81 15.40 8.74
CA ALA A 24 19.45 14.99 9.11
C ALA A 24 19.42 14.11 10.35
N SER A 25 20.29 13.11 10.45
CA SER A 25 20.36 12.20 11.61
C SER A 25 20.81 12.92 12.89
N ARG A 26 21.75 13.83 12.77
CA ARG A 26 22.27 14.63 13.92
C ARG A 26 21.20 15.55 14.48
N ASN A 27 20.37 16.13 13.63
CA ASN A 27 19.39 17.13 14.05
C ASN A 27 18.00 16.54 14.34
N PHE A 28 17.74 15.29 13.94
CA PHE A 28 16.42 14.68 14.09
C PHE A 28 15.87 14.74 15.51
N TYR A 29 16.65 14.32 16.50
CA TYR A 29 16.19 14.29 17.90
C TYR A 29 15.98 15.68 18.47
N VAL A 30 16.86 16.61 18.14
CA VAL A 30 16.73 18.03 18.57
C VAL A 30 15.50 18.66 17.93
N ALA A 31 15.27 18.42 16.63
CA ALA A 31 14.07 18.89 15.94
C ALA A 31 12.79 18.28 16.52
N PHE A 32 12.82 16.99 16.86
CA PHE A 32 11.71 16.32 17.54
C PHE A 32 11.41 16.94 18.91
N LEU A 33 12.44 17.18 19.74
CA LEU A 33 12.25 17.83 21.04
C LEU A 33 11.74 19.27 20.90
N ALA A 34 12.22 20.01 19.90
CA ALA A 34 11.73 21.36 19.61
C ALA A 34 10.26 21.34 19.19
N ALA A 35 9.87 20.43 18.29
CA ALA A 35 8.48 20.25 17.87
C ALA A 35 7.58 19.87 19.06
N LYS A 36 8.01 18.91 19.88
CA LYS A 36 7.30 18.54 21.12
C LYS A 36 7.13 19.72 22.07
N HIS A 37 8.17 20.54 22.22
CA HIS A 37 8.10 21.73 23.09
C HIS A 37 7.09 22.75 22.54
N VAL A 38 7.06 22.98 21.25
CA VAL A 38 6.09 23.86 20.60
C VAL A 38 4.66 23.32 20.78
N ASP A 39 4.47 22.02 20.55
CA ASP A 39 3.18 21.34 20.72
C ASP A 39 2.65 21.46 22.18
N GLN A 40 3.53 21.30 23.16
CA GLN A 40 3.17 21.46 24.58
C GLN A 40 2.91 22.91 25.01
N ASN A 41 3.26 23.90 24.18
CA ASN A 41 3.15 25.33 24.46
C ASN A 41 2.47 26.07 23.29
N VAL A 42 1.45 25.47 22.67
CA VAL A 42 0.78 25.99 21.47
C VAL A 42 0.31 27.42 21.65
N GLU A 43 -0.34 27.73 22.75
CA GLU A 43 -0.85 29.08 23.03
C GLU A 43 0.25 30.16 23.07
N LYS A 44 1.45 29.77 23.51
CA LYS A 44 2.61 30.70 23.56
C LYS A 44 3.14 31.01 22.16
N TYR A 45 3.19 30.01 21.27
CA TYR A 45 3.77 30.15 19.93
C TYR A 45 2.75 30.55 18.89
N PHE A 46 1.50 30.15 19.07
CA PHE A 46 0.38 30.36 18.14
C PHE A 46 -0.88 30.82 18.88
N PRO A 47 -0.89 32.02 19.47
CA PRO A 47 -1.99 32.47 20.35
C PRO A 47 -3.35 32.58 19.66
N ASN A 48 -3.39 32.59 18.32
CA ASN A 48 -4.62 32.68 17.55
C ASN A 48 -4.94 31.39 16.76
N LEU A 49 -4.28 30.27 17.12
CA LEU A 49 -4.52 29.01 16.45
C LEU A 49 -5.91 28.48 16.84
N VAL A 50 -6.77 28.33 15.86
CA VAL A 50 -8.01 27.56 15.99
C VAL A 50 -7.69 26.14 15.57
N VAL A 51 -7.79 25.20 16.51
CA VAL A 51 -7.57 23.78 16.25
C VAL A 51 -8.90 23.17 15.82
N ASP A 52 -8.89 22.42 14.71
CA ASP A 52 -10.05 21.66 14.27
C ASP A 52 -10.43 20.59 15.31
N ASP A 53 -11.70 20.25 15.36
CA ASP A 53 -12.18 19.17 16.20
C ASP A 53 -11.50 17.84 15.81
N PRO A 54 -11.23 16.95 16.78
CA PRO A 54 -10.70 15.63 16.48
C PRO A 54 -11.59 14.88 15.49
N VAL A 55 -10.95 14.22 14.53
CA VAL A 55 -11.68 13.42 13.52
C VAL A 55 -12.43 12.29 14.24
N ASP A 56 -13.76 12.29 14.14
CA ASP A 56 -14.61 11.25 14.73
C ASP A 56 -14.76 10.06 13.78
N TYR A 57 -14.36 8.87 14.25
CA TYR A 57 -14.46 7.63 13.51
C TYR A 57 -14.81 6.45 14.44
N ALA A 58 -15.46 5.45 13.87
CA ALA A 58 -15.60 4.14 14.47
C ALA A 58 -14.46 3.23 14.01
N THR A 59 -14.06 2.27 14.83
CA THR A 59 -13.05 1.27 14.50
C THR A 59 -13.58 -0.12 14.71
N LEU A 60 -13.12 -1.05 13.86
CA LEU A 60 -13.31 -2.49 14.05
C LEU A 60 -12.09 -3.23 13.50
N GLU A 61 -11.60 -4.22 14.24
CA GLU A 61 -10.60 -5.16 13.76
C GLU A 61 -11.27 -6.22 12.88
N LEU A 62 -10.71 -6.44 11.67
CA LEU A 62 -11.24 -7.41 10.71
C LEU A 62 -10.71 -8.81 11.02
N ASP A 63 -11.60 -9.79 11.14
CA ASP A 63 -11.23 -11.19 11.43
C ASP A 63 -10.69 -11.95 10.21
N SER A 64 -10.96 -11.45 8.99
CA SER A 64 -10.63 -12.10 7.73
C SER A 64 -10.27 -11.08 6.65
N TYR A 65 -9.74 -11.56 5.52
CA TYR A 65 -9.44 -10.71 4.36
C TYR A 65 -10.73 -10.35 3.63
N ILE A 66 -10.83 -9.09 3.19
CA ILE A 66 -11.98 -8.59 2.42
C ILE A 66 -11.51 -7.55 1.41
N SER A 67 -12.18 -7.42 0.27
CA SER A 67 -11.86 -6.36 -0.69
C SER A 67 -12.25 -4.97 -0.15
N LEU A 68 -11.58 -3.92 -0.61
CA LEU A 68 -11.96 -2.55 -0.24
C LEU A 68 -13.32 -2.18 -0.86
N GLU A 69 -13.65 -2.74 -2.02
CA GLU A 69 -14.94 -2.60 -2.69
C GLU A 69 -16.08 -3.17 -1.84
N ASP A 70 -15.94 -4.43 -1.37
CA ASP A 70 -16.95 -5.05 -0.49
C ASP A 70 -17.15 -4.29 0.82
N LEU A 71 -16.06 -3.75 1.40
CA LEU A 71 -16.15 -2.88 2.57
C LEU A 71 -16.86 -1.55 2.26
N SER A 72 -16.58 -0.97 1.10
CA SER A 72 -17.23 0.25 0.61
C SER A 72 -18.75 0.05 0.49
N ASP A 73 -19.16 -1.05 -0.12
CA ASP A 73 -20.57 -1.40 -0.30
C ASP A 73 -21.27 -1.69 1.03
N ALA A 74 -20.63 -2.47 1.90
CA ALA A 74 -21.21 -2.83 3.20
C ALA A 74 -21.40 -1.64 4.14
N LEU A 75 -20.49 -0.68 4.08
CA LEU A 75 -20.45 0.47 4.97
C LEU A 75 -21.16 1.72 4.38
N ASP A 76 -21.58 1.66 3.10
CA ASP A 76 -22.07 2.80 2.31
C ASP A 76 -21.09 3.99 2.34
N VAL A 77 -19.78 3.70 2.28
CA VAL A 77 -18.71 4.69 2.30
C VAL A 77 -17.77 4.45 1.12
N SER A 78 -17.59 5.42 0.25
CA SER A 78 -16.73 5.25 -0.93
C SER A 78 -15.32 4.78 -0.58
N GLU A 79 -14.71 3.92 -1.43
CA GLU A 79 -13.34 3.43 -1.29
C GLU A 79 -12.32 4.57 -1.06
N LYS A 80 -12.50 5.68 -1.78
CA LYS A 80 -11.68 6.88 -1.61
C LYS A 80 -11.77 7.42 -0.19
N ARG A 81 -12.98 7.50 0.36
CA ARG A 81 -13.21 8.01 1.72
C ARG A 81 -12.66 7.04 2.76
N LEU A 82 -12.81 5.73 2.56
CA LEU A 82 -12.18 4.72 3.41
C LEU A 82 -10.66 4.85 3.39
N ALA A 83 -10.04 5.03 2.22
CA ALA A 83 -8.59 5.22 2.10
C ALA A 83 -8.09 6.49 2.82
N GLU A 84 -8.84 7.60 2.77
CA GLU A 84 -8.53 8.84 3.48
C GLU A 84 -8.46 8.65 5.01
N TYR A 85 -9.31 7.79 5.58
CA TYR A 85 -9.32 7.48 7.01
C TYR A 85 -8.34 6.36 7.40
N ASN A 86 -7.83 5.62 6.41
CA ASN A 86 -6.97 4.46 6.60
C ASN A 86 -5.65 4.57 5.83
N LEU A 87 -4.86 5.59 6.15
CA LEU A 87 -3.59 5.92 5.46
C LEU A 87 -2.55 4.79 5.51
N ALA A 88 -2.73 3.79 6.37
CA ALA A 88 -1.89 2.60 6.44
C ALA A 88 -2.20 1.58 5.31
N LEU A 89 -3.33 1.73 4.61
CA LEU A 89 -3.67 0.88 3.45
C LEU A 89 -2.68 1.13 2.31
N GLN A 90 -2.03 0.06 1.87
CA GLN A 90 -1.10 0.13 0.75
C GLN A 90 -1.85 0.41 -0.57
N ALA A 91 -1.15 1.04 -1.51
CA ALA A 91 -1.71 1.34 -2.84
C ALA A 91 -2.28 0.09 -3.56
N THR A 92 -1.71 -1.09 -3.31
CA THR A 92 -2.19 -2.36 -3.87
C THR A 92 -3.58 -2.75 -3.36
N ILE A 93 -3.95 -2.35 -2.15
CA ILE A 93 -5.28 -2.58 -1.57
C ILE A 93 -6.25 -1.55 -2.16
N VAL A 94 -5.87 -0.27 -2.15
CA VAL A 94 -6.70 0.83 -2.69
C VAL A 94 -7.00 0.66 -4.18
N THR A 95 -6.13 -0.03 -4.92
CA THR A 95 -6.34 -0.35 -6.35
C THR A 95 -7.00 -1.70 -6.61
N GLY A 96 -7.50 -2.39 -5.58
CA GLY A 96 -8.19 -3.68 -5.68
C GLY A 96 -7.29 -4.89 -6.00
N ASN A 97 -5.96 -4.72 -5.96
CA ASN A 97 -5.01 -5.80 -6.26
C ASN A 97 -4.71 -6.71 -5.07
N LYS A 98 -5.09 -6.28 -3.88
CA LYS A 98 -4.99 -7.02 -2.61
C LYS A 98 -6.20 -6.72 -1.76
N HIS A 99 -6.53 -7.64 -0.89
CA HIS A 99 -7.56 -7.46 0.12
C HIS A 99 -7.02 -6.68 1.32
N VAL A 100 -7.91 -6.01 2.05
CA VAL A 100 -7.63 -5.50 3.39
C VAL A 100 -7.35 -6.73 4.28
N PRO A 101 -6.22 -6.75 5.00
CA PRO A 101 -5.82 -7.97 5.70
C PRO A 101 -6.64 -8.23 6.97
N ALA A 102 -6.73 -9.50 7.36
CA ALA A 102 -7.16 -9.88 8.69
C ALA A 102 -6.27 -9.21 9.75
N GLY A 103 -6.83 -8.84 10.90
CA GLY A 103 -6.16 -8.09 11.95
C GLY A 103 -6.00 -6.60 11.67
N PHE A 104 -6.50 -6.08 10.55
CA PHE A 104 -6.46 -4.65 10.27
C PHE A 104 -7.58 -3.94 11.02
N GLU A 105 -7.24 -2.92 11.80
CA GLU A 105 -8.21 -2.02 12.43
C GLU A 105 -8.70 -1.00 11.40
N ILE A 106 -9.88 -1.26 10.82
CA ILE A 106 -10.52 -0.33 9.86
C ILE A 106 -11.13 0.86 10.59
N ARG A 107 -10.89 2.07 10.07
CA ARG A 107 -11.47 3.33 10.55
C ARG A 107 -12.51 3.83 9.57
N VAL A 108 -13.69 4.14 10.08
CA VAL A 108 -14.81 4.59 9.27
C VAL A 108 -15.37 5.87 9.87
N PRO A 109 -15.62 6.92 9.05
CA PRO A 109 -16.25 8.15 9.56
C PRO A 109 -17.55 7.84 10.28
N ARG A 110 -17.67 8.17 11.56
CA ARG A 110 -18.88 7.86 12.35
C ARG A 110 -20.14 8.51 11.75
N THR A 111 -19.97 9.68 11.16
CA THR A 111 -21.07 10.42 10.51
C THR A 111 -21.60 9.74 9.24
N SER A 112 -20.88 8.77 8.68
CA SER A 112 -21.29 8.02 7.49
C SER A 112 -21.99 6.70 7.84
N LEU A 113 -21.98 6.28 9.11
CA LEU A 113 -22.56 5.01 9.53
C LEU A 113 -24.03 5.19 9.91
N ALA A 114 -24.92 4.44 9.27
CA ALA A 114 -26.35 4.38 9.61
C ALA A 114 -26.61 3.50 10.84
N GLU A 115 -25.75 2.47 11.06
CA GLU A 115 -25.82 1.50 12.15
C GLU A 115 -24.41 1.27 12.73
N PRO A 116 -24.28 0.62 13.90
CA PRO A 116 -22.97 0.21 14.42
C PRO A 116 -22.18 -0.61 13.40
N ILE A 117 -20.87 -0.33 13.27
CA ILE A 117 -20.00 -0.94 12.28
C ILE A 117 -19.99 -2.48 12.37
N GLU A 118 -20.12 -3.02 13.57
CA GLU A 118 -20.18 -4.46 13.84
C GLU A 118 -21.41 -5.10 13.17
N GLN A 119 -22.54 -4.41 13.16
CA GLN A 119 -23.77 -4.93 12.56
C GLN A 119 -23.70 -4.85 11.03
N LEU A 120 -23.17 -3.78 10.49
CA LEU A 120 -22.98 -3.62 9.04
C LEU A 120 -22.05 -4.70 8.49
N LEU A 121 -20.93 -4.95 9.15
CA LEU A 121 -19.98 -5.99 8.71
C LEU A 121 -20.48 -7.42 8.98
N ALA A 122 -21.28 -7.65 10.01
CA ALA A 122 -21.93 -8.93 10.23
C ALA A 122 -22.96 -9.30 9.15
N ALA A 123 -23.52 -8.30 8.45
CA ALA A 123 -24.46 -8.51 7.35
C ALA A 123 -23.75 -8.87 6.01
N VAL A 124 -22.43 -8.72 5.91
CA VAL A 124 -21.64 -9.07 4.72
C VAL A 124 -21.68 -10.59 4.50
N PRO A 125 -22.07 -11.06 3.29
CA PRO A 125 -22.12 -12.49 3.00
C PRO A 125 -20.76 -13.17 3.22
N ALA A 126 -20.78 -14.39 3.76
CA ALA A 126 -19.55 -15.15 4.03
C ALA A 126 -18.65 -15.37 2.79
N SER A 127 -19.23 -15.34 1.59
CA SER A 127 -18.49 -15.47 0.31
C SER A 127 -17.55 -14.29 0.01
N HIS A 128 -17.74 -13.12 0.62
CA HIS A 128 -16.88 -11.93 0.45
C HIS A 128 -15.68 -11.96 1.41
N TRP A 129 -15.74 -12.77 2.47
CA TRP A 129 -14.65 -12.96 3.40
C TRP A 129 -13.71 -14.07 2.92
N GLN A 130 -12.42 -13.79 2.92
CA GLN A 130 -11.40 -14.73 2.46
C GLN A 130 -10.47 -15.11 3.63
N SER A 131 -10.04 -16.37 3.65
CA SER A 131 -9.09 -16.87 4.66
C SER A 131 -7.64 -16.47 4.34
N GLU A 132 -7.35 -16.16 3.07
CA GLU A 132 -6.00 -15.89 2.57
C GLU A 132 -5.97 -14.64 1.70
N GLN A 133 -4.80 -14.02 1.62
CA GLN A 133 -4.55 -12.89 0.74
C GLN A 133 -4.48 -13.34 -0.73
N LEU A 134 -4.93 -12.48 -1.64
CA LEU A 134 -4.74 -12.68 -3.08
C LEU A 134 -3.26 -12.92 -3.41
N PRO A 135 -2.92 -13.97 -4.16
CA PRO A 135 -1.53 -14.27 -4.51
C PRO A 135 -0.90 -13.15 -5.36
N ASP A 136 0.41 -13.00 -5.27
CA ASP A 136 1.15 -12.14 -6.18
C ASP A 136 1.29 -12.82 -7.54
N MET A 137 0.82 -12.16 -8.58
CA MET A 137 1.00 -12.60 -9.98
C MET A 137 2.14 -11.81 -10.62
N PHE A 138 2.98 -12.50 -11.41
CA PHE A 138 4.11 -11.87 -12.09
C PHE A 138 4.16 -12.24 -13.57
N HIS A 139 4.57 -11.28 -14.39
CA HIS A 139 4.98 -11.50 -15.78
C HIS A 139 6.48 -11.23 -15.92
N THR A 140 7.22 -12.13 -16.55
CA THR A 140 8.62 -11.90 -16.91
C THR A 140 8.69 -11.29 -18.30
N VAL A 141 9.16 -10.04 -18.38
CA VAL A 141 9.25 -9.28 -19.64
C VAL A 141 10.17 -10.00 -20.62
N ARG A 142 9.69 -10.28 -21.80
CA ARG A 142 10.46 -10.88 -22.91
C ARG A 142 11.01 -9.79 -23.84
N ARG A 143 11.98 -10.16 -24.67
CA ARG A 143 12.50 -9.24 -25.69
C ARG A 143 11.42 -8.88 -26.71
N GLY A 144 11.10 -7.60 -26.82
CA GLY A 144 10.04 -7.07 -27.68
C GLY A 144 8.72 -6.79 -26.98
N ASP A 145 8.55 -7.19 -25.72
CA ASP A 145 7.34 -6.86 -24.96
C ASP A 145 7.22 -5.36 -24.72
N THR A 146 5.98 -4.90 -24.74
CA THR A 146 5.60 -3.54 -24.34
C THR A 146 4.55 -3.60 -23.24
N LEU A 147 4.49 -2.59 -22.37
CA LEU A 147 3.44 -2.52 -21.36
C LEU A 147 2.03 -2.51 -21.94
N SER A 148 1.85 -1.99 -23.16
CA SER A 148 0.55 -2.02 -23.84
C SER A 148 0.12 -3.46 -24.16
N GLN A 149 1.00 -4.24 -24.79
CA GLN A 149 0.72 -5.66 -25.07
C GLN A 149 0.49 -6.47 -23.80
N ILE A 150 1.33 -6.28 -22.78
CA ILE A 150 1.17 -6.94 -21.49
C ILE A 150 -0.18 -6.55 -20.85
N SER A 151 -0.56 -5.28 -20.91
CA SER A 151 -1.84 -4.83 -20.36
C SER A 151 -3.06 -5.42 -21.08
N GLU A 152 -2.96 -5.64 -22.39
CA GLU A 152 -4.00 -6.31 -23.17
C GLU A 152 -4.13 -7.79 -22.78
N VAL A 153 -3.00 -8.51 -22.73
CA VAL A 153 -2.96 -9.94 -22.34
C VAL A 153 -3.59 -10.16 -20.97
N TYR A 154 -3.27 -9.31 -20.00
CA TYR A 154 -3.75 -9.43 -18.62
C TYR A 154 -5.01 -8.60 -18.33
N LYS A 155 -5.70 -8.09 -19.36
CA LYS A 155 -6.94 -7.32 -19.26
C LYS A 155 -6.87 -6.21 -18.18
N THR A 156 -5.75 -5.52 -18.15
CA THR A 156 -5.48 -4.42 -17.20
C THR A 156 -5.13 -3.13 -17.94
N ARG A 157 -4.86 -2.07 -17.21
CA ARG A 157 -4.44 -0.79 -17.82
C ARG A 157 -2.93 -0.61 -17.68
N VAL A 158 -2.31 0.02 -18.67
CA VAL A 158 -0.88 0.41 -18.62
C VAL A 158 -0.57 1.24 -17.36
N SER A 159 -1.46 2.17 -17.02
CA SER A 159 -1.32 2.98 -15.80
C SER A 159 -1.28 2.14 -14.52
N THR A 160 -2.08 1.08 -14.45
CA THR A 160 -2.08 0.13 -13.32
C THR A 160 -0.75 -0.61 -13.23
N LEU A 161 -0.22 -1.11 -14.36
CA LEU A 161 1.09 -1.78 -14.38
C LEU A 161 2.23 -0.83 -13.98
N VAL A 162 2.19 0.43 -14.45
CA VAL A 162 3.17 1.46 -14.07
C VAL A 162 3.14 1.72 -12.57
N ALA A 163 1.95 1.96 -12.00
CA ALA A 163 1.77 2.26 -10.58
C ALA A 163 2.17 1.05 -9.70
N LEU A 164 1.71 -0.16 -10.05
CA LEU A 164 1.96 -1.39 -9.29
C LEU A 164 3.45 -1.77 -9.23
N ASN A 165 4.22 -1.38 -10.24
CA ASN A 165 5.65 -1.68 -10.35
C ASN A 165 6.56 -0.48 -10.09
N GLY A 166 6.03 0.67 -9.69
CA GLY A 166 6.80 1.87 -9.44
C GLY A 166 7.61 2.35 -10.65
N LEU A 167 7.09 2.15 -11.87
CA LEU A 167 7.79 2.52 -13.09
C LEU A 167 7.69 4.02 -13.33
N ARG A 168 8.77 4.63 -13.85
CA ARG A 168 8.77 6.07 -14.16
C ARG A 168 7.86 6.43 -15.34
N ASN A 169 7.74 5.53 -16.30
CA ASN A 169 6.89 5.67 -17.49
C ASN A 169 6.65 4.31 -18.16
N SER A 170 5.79 4.27 -19.17
CA SER A 170 5.42 3.07 -19.92
C SER A 170 6.55 2.44 -20.77
N HIS A 171 7.68 3.11 -20.92
CA HIS A 171 8.83 2.62 -21.70
C HIS A 171 9.98 2.12 -20.83
N SER A 172 9.81 2.11 -19.52
CA SER A 172 10.88 1.79 -18.55
C SER A 172 10.95 0.30 -18.19
N ILE A 173 10.61 -0.62 -19.12
CA ILE A 173 10.72 -2.06 -18.90
C ILE A 173 11.91 -2.65 -19.66
N ARG A 174 12.46 -3.75 -19.16
CA ARG A 174 13.64 -4.46 -19.73
C ARG A 174 13.36 -5.95 -19.79
N ALA A 175 13.86 -6.62 -20.83
CA ALA A 175 13.80 -8.07 -20.91
C ALA A 175 14.42 -8.72 -19.67
N GLY A 176 13.74 -9.73 -19.12
CA GLY A 176 14.10 -10.40 -17.87
C GLY A 176 13.55 -9.74 -16.60
N GLN A 177 12.98 -8.56 -16.70
CA GLN A 177 12.33 -7.88 -15.55
C GLN A 177 11.05 -8.60 -15.16
N LYS A 178 10.86 -8.86 -13.85
CA LYS A 178 9.58 -9.34 -13.32
C LYS A 178 8.67 -8.14 -13.03
N LEU A 179 7.50 -8.13 -13.66
CA LEU A 179 6.43 -7.17 -13.40
C LEU A 179 5.37 -7.83 -12.54
N ARG A 180 4.98 -7.17 -11.46
CA ARG A 180 3.82 -7.55 -10.67
C ARG A 180 2.56 -7.23 -11.47
N LEU A 181 1.64 -8.18 -11.50
CA LEU A 181 0.35 -8.06 -12.20
C LEU A 181 -0.76 -7.83 -11.17
N PRO A 182 -1.87 -7.19 -11.57
CA PRO A 182 -3.07 -7.13 -10.73
C PRO A 182 -3.64 -8.53 -10.50
N ALA A 183 -4.21 -8.77 -9.32
CA ALA A 183 -4.76 -10.06 -8.93
C ALA A 183 -5.97 -10.50 -9.78
N ALA A 184 -6.67 -9.57 -10.40
CA ALA A 184 -7.80 -9.83 -11.32
C ALA A 184 -7.40 -10.13 -12.77
N GLY A 185 -6.15 -10.57 -13.01
CA GLY A 185 -5.69 -11.02 -14.33
C GLY A 185 -6.35 -12.35 -14.75
N PRO A 186 -6.24 -12.75 -16.03
CA PRO A 186 -6.75 -14.04 -16.50
C PRO A 186 -6.14 -15.19 -15.70
N ALA A 187 -6.93 -16.24 -15.50
CA ALA A 187 -6.53 -17.41 -14.73
C ALA A 187 -5.19 -18.01 -15.22
N PRO A 188 -4.41 -18.65 -14.34
CA PRO A 188 -3.08 -19.19 -14.67
C PRO A 188 -3.03 -20.12 -15.89
N GLU A 189 -4.14 -20.79 -16.20
CA GLU A 189 -4.27 -21.70 -17.37
C GLU A 189 -4.04 -21.01 -18.71
N VAL A 190 -4.43 -19.74 -18.87
CA VAL A 190 -4.23 -18.99 -20.12
C VAL A 190 -2.75 -18.60 -20.31
N ILE A 191 -2.01 -18.46 -19.21
CA ILE A 191 -0.57 -18.13 -19.25
C ILE A 191 0.27 -19.33 -19.68
N ALA A 192 -0.11 -20.53 -19.22
CA ALA A 192 0.58 -21.77 -19.58
C ALA A 192 0.45 -22.12 -21.06
N GLN A 193 -0.69 -21.82 -21.69
CA GLN A 193 -0.92 -22.06 -23.11
C GLN A 193 -0.14 -21.12 -24.02
N ALA A 194 -0.02 -19.83 -23.63
CA ALA A 194 0.80 -18.87 -24.38
C ALA A 194 2.30 -19.22 -24.37
N ASP A 195 2.78 -19.85 -23.29
CA ASP A 195 4.16 -20.30 -23.18
C ASP A 195 4.44 -21.56 -24.02
N GLN A 196 3.46 -22.43 -24.25
CA GLN A 196 3.62 -23.64 -25.03
C GLN A 196 3.57 -23.39 -26.55
N GLU A 197 2.72 -22.51 -27.06
CA GLU A 197 2.63 -22.18 -28.49
C GLU A 197 3.92 -21.52 -29.04
N GLN A 198 4.63 -20.75 -28.23
CA GLN A 198 5.88 -20.08 -28.68
C GLN A 198 7.12 -20.98 -28.66
N VAL A 199 7.13 -22.05 -27.87
CA VAL A 199 8.24 -23.03 -27.87
C VAL A 199 8.25 -23.91 -29.11
N VAL A 200 7.07 -24.18 -29.69
CA VAL A 200 6.94 -25.01 -30.90
C VAL A 200 7.29 -24.25 -32.19
N ALA A 201 7.16 -22.91 -32.18
CA ALA A 201 7.46 -22.07 -33.35
C ALA A 201 8.96 -21.73 -33.53
N SER A 202 9.83 -22.12 -32.59
CA SER A 202 11.27 -21.80 -32.59
C SER A 202 12.20 -22.99 -32.84
N ALA A 203 11.70 -24.13 -33.29
CA ALA A 203 12.53 -25.24 -33.73
C ALA A 203 13.13 -24.93 -35.13
N PRO A 204 14.45 -25.05 -35.31
CA PRO A 204 15.07 -24.83 -36.61
C PRO A 204 14.65 -25.93 -37.55
N VAL A 205 14.23 -25.54 -38.76
CA VAL A 205 14.05 -26.46 -39.90
C VAL A 205 15.45 -26.76 -40.43
N GLU A 206 15.84 -28.03 -40.35
CA GLU A 206 17.02 -28.56 -41.09
C GLU A 206 16.76 -28.53 -42.60
#